data_545ed85b5eba03f6f2faa54cd1e73de3
#
_entry.id   545ed85b5eba03f6f2faa54cd1e73de3
#
_cell.length_a   1.000
_cell.length_b   1.000
_cell.length_c   1.000
_cell.angle_alpha   90.00
_cell.angle_beta   90.00
_cell.angle_gamma   90.00
#
_symmetry.space_group_name_H-M   'P 1'
#
loop_
_entity.id
_entity.type
_entity.pdbx_description
1 polymer ?
#
loop_
_entity_poly.entity_id
_entity_poly.type
_entity_poly.pdbx_seq_one_letter_code
_entity_poly.pdbx_strand_id
1 'polypeptide(L)'
;FRAGLNKFIFGEELDLPIAMTSAQISNEDKFNSEILLADTGYGQGQLLISPIQQATMYSVFQNNGTLVYPKLVLDKETKKKDNVISANAANTIATDLLGSVEDPSGYVYNMYNPNFSLAAKTGTAEIKDKQDTDGKENSFLLTLDRSNNKFLTMIMVENSGENGSATDISKPLIDYLEATIK
;
A
#
# COMPACT_ATOMS: atom_id res chain seq x y z
N PHE A 1 6.10 16.51 8.61
CA PHE A 1 6.03 15.14 8.15
C PHE A 1 4.89 14.39 8.85
N ARG A 2 4.92 14.16 10.20
CA ARG A 2 3.87 13.46 10.96
C ARG A 2 2.46 14.03 10.72
N ALA A 3 2.29 15.34 10.72
CA ALA A 3 0.99 15.99 10.43
C ALA A 3 0.45 15.64 9.03
N GLY A 4 1.33 15.39 8.06
CA GLY A 4 0.95 14.89 6.74
C GLY A 4 0.45 13.46 6.79
N LEU A 5 1.17 12.58 7.50
CA LEU A 5 0.76 11.17 7.68
C LEU A 5 -0.54 11.03 8.47
N ASN A 6 -0.77 11.87 9.47
CA ASN A 6 -2.00 11.87 10.27
C ASN A 6 -3.27 12.28 9.47
N LYS A 7 -3.12 12.81 8.25
CA LYS A 7 -4.27 13.00 7.36
C LYS A 7 -4.83 11.68 6.82
N PHE A 8 -4.02 10.63 6.79
CA PHE A 8 -4.45 9.28 6.40
C PHE A 8 -5.09 8.56 7.61
N ILE A 9 -4.69 7.34 7.89
CA ILE A 9 -5.31 6.49 8.93
C ILE A 9 -4.41 6.21 10.14
N PHE A 10 -3.23 6.86 10.22
CA PHE A 10 -2.32 6.63 11.34
C PHE A 10 -2.95 7.07 12.66
N GLY A 11 -2.92 6.19 13.66
CA GLY A 11 -3.56 6.39 14.94
C GLY A 11 -5.08 6.22 14.96
N GLU A 12 -5.71 5.95 13.79
CA GLU A 12 -7.15 5.68 13.71
C GLU A 12 -7.42 4.16 13.83
N GLU A 13 -8.50 3.79 14.52
CA GLU A 13 -9.03 2.43 14.50
C GLU A 13 -9.95 2.25 13.29
N LEU A 14 -9.78 1.14 12.57
CA LEU A 14 -10.71 0.76 11.51
C LEU A 14 -11.96 0.12 12.13
N ASP A 15 -13.15 0.59 11.72
CA ASP A 15 -14.43 0.05 12.16
C ASP A 15 -14.73 -1.30 11.51
N LEU A 16 -13.99 -2.33 11.90
CA LEU A 16 -14.13 -3.71 11.43
C LEU A 16 -14.54 -4.64 12.57
N PRO A 17 -15.27 -5.73 12.28
CA PRO A 17 -15.68 -6.70 13.30
C PRO A 17 -14.55 -7.63 13.75
N ILE A 18 -13.31 -7.26 13.52
CA ILE A 18 -12.09 -7.95 13.95
C ILE A 18 -11.21 -6.99 14.73
N ALA A 19 -10.65 -7.46 15.83
CA ALA A 19 -9.69 -6.66 16.59
C ALA A 19 -8.40 -6.47 15.81
N MET A 20 -7.93 -5.23 15.74
CA MET A 20 -6.66 -4.91 15.11
C MET A 20 -6.05 -3.65 15.76
N THR A 21 -4.73 -3.59 15.72
CA THR A 21 -3.99 -2.43 16.23
C THR A 21 -4.03 -1.29 15.22
N SER A 22 -4.15 -0.06 15.69
CA SER A 22 -4.04 1.13 14.85
C SER A 22 -2.66 1.22 14.18
N ALA A 23 -2.61 1.77 12.97
CA ALA A 23 -1.35 2.04 12.30
C ALA A 23 -0.52 3.04 13.10
N GLN A 24 0.79 2.79 13.21
CA GLN A 24 1.73 3.57 14.01
C GLN A 24 2.78 4.24 13.12
N ILE A 25 3.12 5.49 13.41
CA ILE A 25 4.22 6.21 12.73
C ILE A 25 5.54 5.96 13.45
N SER A 26 5.54 6.02 14.78
CA SER A 26 6.70 5.77 15.66
C SER A 26 6.23 5.49 17.07
N ASN A 27 7.11 4.94 17.91
CA ASN A 27 6.79 4.60 19.30
C ASN A 27 6.47 5.86 20.14
N GLU A 28 7.01 7.00 19.77
CA GLU A 28 6.85 8.28 20.47
C GLU A 28 6.23 9.33 19.54
N ASP A 29 5.65 10.37 20.12
CA ASP A 29 5.03 11.46 19.36
C ASP A 29 6.04 12.31 18.57
N LYS A 30 7.30 12.30 18.97
CA LYS A 30 8.39 13.01 18.31
C LYS A 30 9.45 12.02 17.82
N PHE A 31 10.01 12.33 16.67
CA PHE A 31 11.22 11.62 16.22
C PHE A 31 12.41 12.06 17.08
N ASN A 32 13.07 11.11 17.70
CA ASN A 32 14.19 11.33 18.60
C ASN A 32 15.56 11.38 17.87
N SER A 33 15.57 11.13 16.56
CA SER A 33 16.75 11.23 15.71
C SER A 33 16.40 11.55 14.26
N GLU A 34 17.35 12.15 13.53
CA GLU A 34 17.24 12.39 12.10
C GLU A 34 17.24 11.08 11.31
N ILE A 35 17.93 10.06 11.78
CA ILE A 35 17.96 8.73 11.18
C ILE A 35 16.56 8.13 11.23
N LEU A 36 15.90 8.14 12.38
CA LEU A 36 14.53 7.61 12.50
C LEU A 36 13.55 8.37 11.61
N LEU A 37 13.70 9.69 11.48
CA LEU A 37 12.88 10.50 10.57
C LEU A 37 13.13 10.09 9.11
N ALA A 38 14.38 9.89 8.71
CA ALA A 38 14.75 9.47 7.37
C ALA A 38 14.21 8.07 7.08
N ASP A 39 14.42 7.11 7.99
CA ASP A 39 13.91 5.74 7.86
C ASP A 39 12.38 5.72 7.72
N THR A 40 11.67 6.47 8.54
CA THR A 40 10.21 6.59 8.44
C THR A 40 9.79 7.21 7.11
N GLY A 41 10.61 8.09 6.52
CA GLY A 41 10.36 8.76 5.26
C GLY A 41 10.24 7.83 4.05
N TYR A 42 10.90 6.68 4.07
CA TYR A 42 10.78 5.65 3.03
C TYR A 42 10.07 4.37 3.50
N GLY A 43 9.39 4.43 4.63
CA GLY A 43 8.50 3.34 5.09
C GLY A 43 9.16 2.30 5.98
N GLN A 44 10.27 2.63 6.62
CA GLN A 44 11.01 1.80 7.56
C GLN A 44 10.96 2.38 9.00
N GLY A 45 11.96 2.08 9.82
CA GLY A 45 12.06 2.57 11.18
C GLY A 45 11.06 1.94 12.13
N GLN A 46 10.23 2.74 12.77
CA GLN A 46 9.21 2.29 13.74
C GLN A 46 7.78 2.33 13.17
N LEU A 47 7.64 2.48 11.85
CA LEU A 47 6.36 2.50 11.18
C LEU A 47 5.75 1.10 11.17
N LEU A 48 4.53 0.98 11.71
CA LEU A 48 3.77 -0.28 11.73
C LEU A 48 2.42 -0.06 11.05
N ILE A 49 2.14 -0.88 10.05
CA ILE A 49 0.90 -0.80 9.29
C ILE A 49 0.54 -2.17 8.73
N SER A 50 -0.70 -2.59 8.89
CA SER A 50 -1.20 -3.84 8.33
C SER A 50 -1.54 -3.70 6.83
N PRO A 51 -1.61 -4.81 6.06
CA PRO A 51 -2.01 -4.77 4.66
C PRO A 51 -3.36 -4.09 4.40
N ILE A 52 -4.38 -4.34 5.24
CA ILE A 52 -5.69 -3.68 5.07
C ILE A 52 -5.62 -2.16 5.33
N GLN A 53 -4.78 -1.73 6.27
CA GLN A 53 -4.55 -0.31 6.51
C GLN A 53 -3.78 0.33 5.34
N GLN A 54 -2.80 -0.37 4.76
CA GLN A 54 -2.12 0.08 3.54
C GLN A 54 -3.10 0.20 2.38
N ALA A 55 -3.92 -0.83 2.13
CA ALA A 55 -4.96 -0.78 1.10
C ALA A 55 -5.90 0.42 1.30
N THR A 56 -6.31 0.67 2.55
CA THR A 56 -7.14 1.83 2.90
C THR A 56 -6.44 3.14 2.57
N MET A 57 -5.17 3.29 2.96
CA MET A 57 -4.36 4.48 2.63
C MET A 57 -4.25 4.71 1.13
N TYR A 58 -3.93 3.67 0.37
CA TYR A 58 -3.73 3.78 -1.07
C TYR A 58 -5.03 3.98 -1.86
N SER A 59 -6.20 3.74 -1.25
CA SER A 59 -7.49 4.04 -1.87
C SER A 59 -7.62 5.52 -2.30
N VAL A 60 -6.87 6.43 -1.69
CA VAL A 60 -6.86 7.86 -2.05
C VAL A 60 -6.40 8.11 -3.49
N PHE A 61 -5.47 7.29 -4.01
CA PHE A 61 -4.94 7.44 -5.36
C PHE A 61 -5.93 6.94 -6.42
N GLN A 62 -6.80 6.03 -6.04
CA GLN A 62 -7.87 5.50 -6.89
C GLN A 62 -9.14 6.36 -6.84
N ASN A 63 -9.33 7.12 -5.76
CA ASN A 63 -10.54 7.89 -5.50
C ASN A 63 -10.31 9.41 -5.45
N ASN A 64 -9.42 9.95 -6.31
CA ASN A 64 -9.18 11.39 -6.47
C ASN A 64 -8.90 12.13 -5.15
N GLY A 65 -8.13 11.51 -4.26
CA GLY A 65 -7.76 12.11 -2.97
C GLY A 65 -8.72 11.83 -1.82
N THR A 66 -9.79 11.07 -2.06
CA THR A 66 -10.72 10.59 -1.03
C THR A 66 -10.29 9.21 -0.52
N LEU A 67 -10.13 9.08 0.78
CA LEU A 67 -9.86 7.80 1.44
C LEU A 67 -11.17 7.05 1.64
N VAL A 68 -11.19 5.77 1.27
CA VAL A 68 -12.36 4.89 1.42
C VAL A 68 -12.04 3.84 2.48
N TYR A 69 -12.83 3.83 3.56
CA TYR A 69 -12.66 2.85 4.63
C TYR A 69 -13.19 1.48 4.22
N PRO A 70 -12.49 0.40 4.61
CA PRO A 70 -12.95 -0.96 4.32
C PRO A 70 -14.19 -1.30 5.15
N LYS A 71 -15.02 -2.18 4.60
CA LYS A 71 -16.14 -2.81 5.31
C LYS A 71 -16.14 -4.31 5.03
N LEU A 72 -16.43 -5.10 6.04
CA LEU A 72 -16.59 -6.57 5.95
C LEU A 72 -18.06 -7.01 6.01
N VAL A 73 -18.94 -6.09 6.37
CA VAL A 73 -20.39 -6.33 6.42
C VAL A 73 -21.04 -5.62 5.25
N LEU A 74 -21.74 -6.35 4.40
CA LEU A 74 -22.27 -5.85 3.13
C LEU A 74 -23.21 -4.65 3.33
N ASP A 75 -24.12 -4.72 4.32
CA ASP A 75 -25.16 -3.71 4.55
C ASP A 75 -24.65 -2.46 5.32
N LYS A 76 -23.40 -2.45 5.76
CA LYS A 76 -22.80 -1.24 6.35
C LYS A 76 -22.59 -0.18 5.28
N GLU A 77 -22.87 1.08 5.66
CA GLU A 77 -22.55 2.23 4.82
C GLU A 77 -21.04 2.35 4.57
N THR A 78 -20.65 2.76 3.38
CA THR A 78 -19.24 2.97 3.05
C THR A 78 -18.78 4.32 3.61
N LYS A 79 -17.94 4.28 4.64
CA LYS A 79 -17.34 5.47 5.24
C LYS A 79 -16.23 6.01 4.34
N LYS A 80 -16.15 7.35 4.20
CA LYS A 80 -15.15 8.06 3.40
C LYS A 80 -14.58 9.24 4.19
N LYS A 81 -13.35 9.63 3.81
CA LYS A 81 -12.67 10.84 4.32
C LYS A 81 -12.20 11.63 3.11
N ASP A 82 -12.90 12.73 2.83
CA ASP A 82 -12.63 13.53 1.64
C ASP A 82 -11.41 14.44 1.82
N ASN A 83 -10.80 14.83 0.71
CA ASN A 83 -9.71 15.81 0.66
C ASN A 83 -8.49 15.46 1.55
N VAL A 84 -8.15 14.18 1.65
CA VAL A 84 -6.93 13.73 2.35
C VAL A 84 -5.70 14.28 1.63
N ILE A 85 -5.72 14.22 0.30
CA ILE A 85 -4.81 14.94 -0.61
C ILE A 85 -5.63 15.55 -1.75
N SER A 86 -5.04 16.47 -2.53
CA SER A 86 -5.72 17.01 -3.70
C SER A 86 -5.91 15.95 -4.80
N ALA A 87 -6.99 16.07 -5.57
CA ALA A 87 -7.22 15.17 -6.71
C ALA A 87 -6.07 15.20 -7.73
N ASN A 88 -5.47 16.37 -7.95
CA ASN A 88 -4.31 16.50 -8.83
C ASN A 88 -3.10 15.70 -8.29
N ALA A 89 -2.77 15.82 -7.01
CA ALA A 89 -1.68 15.04 -6.39
C ALA A 89 -1.97 13.54 -6.45
N ALA A 90 -3.21 13.12 -6.15
CA ALA A 90 -3.61 11.72 -6.23
C ALA A 90 -3.43 11.15 -7.65
N ASN A 91 -3.89 11.88 -8.67
CA ASN A 91 -3.77 11.46 -10.06
C ASN A 91 -2.31 11.47 -10.55
N THR A 92 -1.50 12.46 -10.16
CA THR A 92 -0.06 12.48 -10.50
C THR A 92 0.62 11.22 -9.97
N ILE A 93 0.45 10.90 -8.69
CA ILE A 93 1.05 9.70 -8.08
C ILE A 93 0.53 8.43 -8.75
N ALA A 94 -0.79 8.32 -8.98
CA ALA A 94 -1.36 7.16 -9.64
C ALA A 94 -0.83 6.97 -11.07
N THR A 95 -0.55 8.06 -11.79
CA THR A 95 0.08 8.02 -13.12
C THR A 95 1.55 7.59 -13.03
N ASP A 96 2.30 8.13 -12.08
CA ASP A 96 3.70 7.73 -11.88
C ASP A 96 3.83 6.24 -11.54
N LEU A 97 2.86 5.69 -10.80
CA LEU A 97 2.81 4.26 -10.45
C LEU A 97 2.55 3.35 -11.67
N LEU A 98 2.00 3.84 -12.77
CA LEU A 98 1.88 3.09 -14.02
C LEU A 98 3.26 2.70 -14.57
N GLY A 99 4.26 3.57 -14.43
CA GLY A 99 5.61 3.30 -14.88
C GLY A 99 6.23 2.02 -14.31
N SER A 100 5.82 1.59 -13.11
CA SER A 100 6.28 0.32 -12.53
C SER A 100 5.86 -0.90 -13.34
N VAL A 101 4.77 -0.81 -14.10
CA VAL A 101 4.16 -1.89 -14.88
C VAL A 101 4.37 -1.70 -16.38
N GLU A 102 4.30 -0.47 -16.89
CA GLU A 102 4.33 -0.18 -18.33
C GLU A 102 5.75 -0.01 -18.88
N ASP A 103 6.71 0.41 -18.03
CA ASP A 103 8.12 0.52 -18.44
C ASP A 103 8.78 -0.87 -18.44
N PRO A 104 9.44 -1.29 -19.54
CA PRO A 104 10.17 -2.56 -19.59
C PRO A 104 11.23 -2.74 -18.50
N SER A 105 11.74 -1.66 -17.91
CA SER A 105 12.64 -1.67 -16.76
C SER A 105 11.94 -1.63 -15.41
N GLY A 106 10.62 -1.55 -15.40
CA GLY A 106 9.81 -1.49 -14.18
C GLY A 106 9.80 -2.80 -13.40
N TYR A 107 9.81 -2.70 -12.08
CA TYR A 107 9.85 -3.87 -11.18
C TYR A 107 8.64 -4.80 -11.29
N VAL A 108 7.56 -4.37 -11.92
CA VAL A 108 6.30 -5.12 -12.07
C VAL A 108 5.94 -5.31 -13.55
N TYR A 109 6.91 -5.13 -14.45
CA TYR A 109 6.69 -5.29 -15.89
C TYR A 109 6.20 -6.69 -16.30
N ASN A 110 6.47 -7.72 -15.50
CA ASN A 110 5.93 -9.07 -15.70
C ASN A 110 4.39 -9.14 -15.63
N MET A 111 3.72 -8.10 -15.12
CA MET A 111 2.26 -7.95 -15.08
C MET A 111 1.71 -7.04 -16.19
N TYR A 112 2.57 -6.56 -17.09
CA TYR A 112 2.13 -5.69 -18.19
C TYR A 112 1.11 -6.40 -19.09
N ASN A 113 -0.01 -5.72 -19.33
CA ASN A 113 -1.06 -6.16 -20.24
C ASN A 113 -1.48 -4.96 -21.11
N PRO A 114 -1.30 -5.01 -22.45
CA PRO A 114 -1.61 -3.88 -23.32
C PRO A 114 -3.11 -3.52 -23.36
N ASN A 115 -3.98 -4.40 -22.87
CA ASN A 115 -5.43 -4.20 -22.84
C ASN A 115 -5.93 -3.73 -21.46
N PHE A 116 -5.03 -3.57 -20.48
CA PHE A 116 -5.40 -3.23 -19.11
C PHE A 116 -4.36 -2.29 -18.49
N SER A 117 -4.83 -1.19 -17.91
CA SER A 117 -3.95 -0.22 -17.25
C SER A 117 -3.88 -0.53 -15.76
N LEU A 118 -2.72 -1.00 -15.31
CA LEU A 118 -2.43 -1.35 -13.93
C LEU A 118 -1.34 -0.46 -13.38
N ALA A 119 -1.60 0.22 -12.28
CA ALA A 119 -0.57 0.92 -11.51
C ALA A 119 -0.11 0.03 -10.35
N ALA A 120 1.18 0.04 -10.04
CA ALA A 120 1.71 -0.81 -8.98
C ALA A 120 2.81 -0.13 -8.13
N LYS A 121 2.94 -0.58 -6.88
CA LYS A 121 4.04 -0.23 -5.99
C LYS A 121 4.53 -1.45 -5.25
N THR A 122 5.79 -1.76 -5.42
CA THR A 122 6.48 -2.79 -4.63
C THR A 122 7.00 -2.22 -3.32
N GLY A 123 7.23 -3.08 -2.35
CA GLY A 123 7.90 -2.73 -1.11
C GLY A 123 8.63 -3.94 -0.56
N THR A 124 9.72 -3.70 0.15
CA THR A 124 10.43 -4.70 0.93
C THR A 124 10.65 -4.14 2.32
N ALA A 125 10.13 -4.82 3.34
CA ALA A 125 10.36 -4.46 4.73
C ALA A 125 11.31 -5.47 5.36
N GLU A 126 12.44 -4.98 5.82
CA GLU A 126 13.41 -5.80 6.55
C GLU A 126 13.00 -5.88 8.02
N ILE A 127 12.96 -7.10 8.55
CA ILE A 127 12.66 -7.38 9.96
C ILE A 127 13.93 -7.92 10.60
N LYS A 128 14.52 -7.11 11.46
CA LYS A 128 15.73 -7.48 12.21
C LYS A 128 15.74 -6.86 13.61
N ASP A 129 16.37 -7.56 14.55
CA ASP A 129 16.47 -7.12 15.93
C ASP A 129 17.61 -6.12 16.15
N LYS A 130 18.61 -6.12 15.26
CA LYS A 130 19.80 -5.27 15.36
C LYS A 130 20.20 -4.75 13.99
N GLN A 131 20.71 -3.52 13.95
CA GLN A 131 21.32 -2.95 12.75
C GLN A 131 22.54 -3.79 12.34
N ASP A 132 22.79 -3.88 11.02
CA ASP A 132 23.89 -4.63 10.42
C ASP A 132 23.89 -6.16 10.69
N THR A 133 22.73 -6.73 10.95
CA THR A 133 22.52 -8.19 11.01
C THR A 133 21.65 -8.66 9.86
N ASP A 134 21.78 -9.93 9.47
CA ASP A 134 20.87 -10.56 8.53
C ASP A 134 19.46 -10.61 9.12
N GLY A 135 18.50 -10.09 8.39
CA GLY A 135 17.10 -10.07 8.76
C GLY A 135 16.25 -10.92 7.82
N LYS A 136 14.99 -11.13 8.20
CA LYS A 136 13.97 -11.63 7.28
C LYS A 136 13.38 -10.46 6.54
N GLU A 137 12.96 -10.68 5.30
CA GLU A 137 12.31 -9.66 4.48
C GLU A 137 10.86 -10.03 4.21
N ASN A 138 9.97 -9.07 4.36
CA ASN A 138 8.60 -9.18 3.88
C ASN A 138 8.48 -8.41 2.57
N SER A 139 7.96 -9.07 1.55
CA SER A 139 7.69 -8.47 0.25
C SER A 139 6.26 -7.98 0.16
N PHE A 140 6.06 -6.82 -0.45
CA PHE A 140 4.77 -6.19 -0.61
C PHE A 140 4.51 -5.86 -2.08
N LEU A 141 3.26 -6.02 -2.50
CA LEU A 141 2.76 -5.52 -3.77
C LEU A 141 1.40 -4.87 -3.56
N LEU A 142 1.32 -3.60 -3.91
CA LEU A 142 0.07 -2.89 -4.11
C LEU A 142 -0.22 -2.83 -5.60
N THR A 143 -1.47 -3.07 -6.03
CA THR A 143 -1.92 -2.74 -7.37
C THR A 143 -3.20 -1.92 -7.36
N LEU A 144 -3.36 -1.06 -8.36
CA LEU A 144 -4.54 -0.22 -8.60
C LEU A 144 -5.03 -0.45 -10.02
N ASP A 145 -6.28 -0.86 -10.19
CA ASP A 145 -6.95 -0.88 -11.50
C ASP A 145 -7.18 0.55 -11.98
N ARG A 146 -6.49 0.94 -13.06
CA ARG A 146 -6.63 2.26 -13.71
C ARG A 146 -7.53 2.21 -14.95
N SER A 147 -7.90 1.02 -15.40
CA SER A 147 -8.82 0.83 -16.53
C SER A 147 -10.28 1.09 -16.13
N ASN A 148 -10.74 0.42 -15.06
CA ASN A 148 -12.15 0.37 -14.67
C ASN A 148 -12.40 0.85 -13.24
N ASN A 149 -11.35 1.06 -12.46
CA ASN A 149 -11.41 1.46 -11.05
C ASN A 149 -12.23 0.47 -10.18
N LYS A 150 -12.08 -0.82 -10.44
CA LYS A 150 -12.89 -1.89 -9.81
C LYS A 150 -12.20 -2.60 -8.66
N PHE A 151 -10.88 -2.64 -8.67
CA PHE A 151 -10.13 -3.28 -7.59
C PHE A 151 -8.87 -2.52 -7.20
N LEU A 152 -8.47 -2.74 -5.99
CA LEU A 152 -7.17 -2.46 -5.42
C LEU A 152 -6.73 -3.72 -4.70
N THR A 153 -5.50 -4.17 -4.92
CA THR A 153 -4.93 -5.28 -4.14
C THR A 153 -3.78 -4.81 -3.26
N MET A 154 -3.66 -5.40 -2.11
CA MET A 154 -2.50 -5.26 -1.23
C MET A 154 -2.08 -6.65 -0.77
N ILE A 155 -0.93 -7.08 -1.23
CA ILE A 155 -0.41 -8.43 -1.02
C ILE A 155 0.88 -8.31 -0.22
N MET A 156 1.01 -9.13 0.81
CA MET A 156 2.22 -9.25 1.63
C MET A 156 2.63 -10.72 1.66
N VAL A 157 3.91 -10.97 1.47
CA VAL A 157 4.54 -12.29 1.63
C VAL A 157 5.59 -12.18 2.72
N GLU A 158 5.36 -12.88 3.82
CA GLU A 158 6.32 -12.96 4.90
C GLU A 158 7.50 -13.85 4.51
N ASN A 159 8.70 -13.47 4.96
CA ASN A 159 9.93 -14.21 4.70
C ASN A 159 10.13 -14.50 3.19
N SER A 160 10.10 -13.45 2.40
CA SER A 160 10.10 -13.52 0.93
C SER A 160 11.38 -14.18 0.35
N GLY A 161 12.48 -14.18 1.09
CA GLY A 161 13.69 -14.93 0.72
C GLY A 161 13.48 -16.43 0.60
N GLU A 162 12.55 -17.00 1.38
CA GLU A 162 12.19 -18.41 1.33
C GLU A 162 10.90 -18.66 0.52
N ASN A 163 9.96 -17.75 0.56
CA ASN A 163 8.60 -17.93 0.05
C ASN A 163 8.35 -17.29 -1.33
N GLY A 164 9.33 -16.55 -1.87
CA GLY A 164 9.19 -15.80 -3.11
C GLY A 164 8.64 -14.39 -2.92
N SER A 165 8.79 -13.54 -3.93
CA SER A 165 8.33 -12.16 -3.86
C SER A 165 6.82 -12.04 -4.01
N ALA A 166 6.22 -10.99 -3.43
CA ALA A 166 4.81 -10.68 -3.63
C ALA A 166 4.47 -10.47 -5.11
N THR A 167 5.41 -9.94 -5.89
CA THR A 167 5.23 -9.72 -7.33
C THR A 167 5.10 -11.04 -8.09
N ASP A 168 5.96 -12.01 -7.81
CA ASP A 168 5.97 -13.29 -8.53
C ASP A 168 4.74 -14.16 -8.19
N ILE A 169 4.41 -14.20 -6.89
CA ILE A 169 3.33 -15.06 -6.39
C ILE A 169 1.95 -14.55 -6.82
N SER A 170 1.77 -13.23 -6.89
CA SER A 170 0.46 -12.63 -7.13
C SER A 170 0.07 -12.48 -8.59
N LYS A 171 1.00 -12.68 -9.53
CA LYS A 171 0.69 -12.56 -10.96
C LYS A 171 -0.57 -13.33 -11.39
N PRO A 172 -0.76 -14.62 -11.04
CA PRO A 172 -1.97 -15.35 -11.44
C PRO A 172 -3.28 -14.72 -10.90
N LEU A 173 -3.23 -14.12 -9.69
CA LEU A 173 -4.38 -13.41 -9.14
C LEU A 173 -4.69 -12.14 -9.94
N ILE A 174 -3.67 -11.37 -10.29
CA ILE A 174 -3.84 -10.13 -11.07
C ILE A 174 -4.38 -10.47 -12.46
N ASP A 175 -3.81 -11.46 -13.15
CA ASP A 175 -4.29 -11.93 -14.46
C ASP A 175 -5.78 -12.35 -14.39
N TYR A 176 -6.17 -13.01 -13.30
CA TYR A 176 -7.57 -13.40 -13.09
C TYR A 176 -8.49 -12.19 -12.88
N LEU A 177 -8.06 -11.23 -12.07
CA LEU A 177 -8.84 -10.01 -11.81
C LEU A 177 -9.02 -9.18 -13.09
N GLU A 178 -7.98 -9.00 -13.87
CA GLU A 178 -8.03 -8.30 -15.16
C GLU A 178 -8.98 -8.99 -16.17
N ALA A 179 -9.02 -10.31 -16.17
CA ALA A 179 -9.86 -11.08 -17.08
C ALA A 179 -11.34 -11.09 -16.66
N THR A 180 -11.64 -11.00 -15.37
CA THR A 180 -12.98 -11.22 -14.82
C THR A 180 -13.70 -9.95 -14.39
N ILE A 181 -12.97 -8.94 -13.94
CA ILE A 181 -13.56 -7.68 -13.47
C ILE A 181 -13.59 -6.67 -14.61
N LYS A 182 -14.76 -6.58 -15.26
CA LYS A 182 -15.03 -5.65 -16.37
C LYS A 182 -15.86 -4.45 -15.93
#